data_1976246e4c8ba012ab9c85b05af7989b
#
_entry.id   1976246e4c8ba012ab9c85b05af7989b
#
_cell.length_a   1.000
_cell.length_b   1.000
_cell.length_c   1.000
_cell.angle_alpha   90.00
_cell.angle_beta   90.00
_cell.angle_gamma   90.00
#
_symmetry.space_group_name_H-M   'P 1'
#
loop_
_entity.id
_entity.type
_entity.pdbx_description
1 polymer ?
#
loop_
_entity_poly.entity_id
_entity_poly.type
_entity_poly.pdbx_seq_one_letter_code
_entity_poly.pdbx_strand_id
1 'polypeptide(L)'
;MIINDSFSVHNAELILRNKNQYLDIVNNLSDSNIEILNYKHAELKQIILDRFSNEGWALRPKVYSDKAEYIDLLSSKTAIHIQFGHHAQAYVDILKFSYMFHQGLIDIAVSIVPSDEYSYGNRVKFDSWKEKLSIFSTFLSIPILLLELK
;
A
#
# COMPACT_ATOMS: atom_id res chain seq x y z
N MET A 1 -12.34 -10.27 -3.83
CA MET A 1 -11.30 -9.25 -3.62
C MET A 1 -10.88 -8.70 -4.99
N ILE A 2 -11.05 -7.44 -5.20
CA ILE A 2 -10.69 -6.74 -6.45
C ILE A 2 -10.19 -5.33 -6.13
N ILE A 3 -9.41 -4.76 -7.05
CA ILE A 3 -9.10 -3.32 -7.02
C ILE A 3 -10.30 -2.57 -7.59
N ASN A 4 -10.90 -1.68 -6.79
CA ASN A 4 -12.09 -0.92 -7.16
C ASN A 4 -11.75 0.45 -7.74
N ASP A 5 -10.80 1.16 -7.16
CA ASP A 5 -10.32 2.48 -7.63
C ASP A 5 -8.81 2.63 -7.34
N SER A 6 -8.20 3.61 -7.98
CA SER A 6 -6.80 3.95 -7.76
C SER A 6 -6.57 5.46 -7.84
N PHE A 7 -5.54 5.95 -7.13
CA PHE A 7 -5.10 7.33 -7.21
C PHE A 7 -3.57 7.40 -7.26
N SER A 8 -3.03 8.08 -8.25
CA SER A 8 -1.59 8.12 -8.52
C SER A 8 -1.01 9.51 -8.21
N VAL A 9 -0.03 9.57 -7.31
CA VAL A 9 0.78 10.74 -7.01
C VAL A 9 2.11 10.62 -7.75
N HIS A 10 2.57 11.69 -8.40
CA HIS A 10 3.84 11.76 -9.15
C HIS A 10 4.02 10.61 -10.18
N ASN A 11 2.95 10.31 -10.93
CA ASN A 11 2.94 9.27 -11.98
C ASN A 11 3.31 7.86 -11.47
N ALA A 12 3.00 7.54 -10.22
CA ALA A 12 3.35 6.26 -9.61
C ALA A 12 2.86 5.06 -10.43
N GLU A 13 1.63 5.09 -10.95
CA GLU A 13 1.12 4.00 -11.78
C GLU A 13 1.96 3.79 -13.04
N LEU A 14 2.34 4.87 -13.74
CA LEU A 14 3.18 4.79 -14.93
C LEU A 14 4.56 4.20 -14.61
N ILE A 15 5.15 4.59 -13.47
CA ILE A 15 6.43 4.04 -13.01
C ILE A 15 6.30 2.53 -12.77
N LEU A 16 5.25 2.07 -12.11
CA LEU A 16 5.01 0.64 -11.85
C LEU A 16 4.79 -0.15 -13.14
N ARG A 17 4.09 0.42 -14.12
CA ARG A 17 3.90 -0.19 -15.44
C ARG A 17 5.23 -0.34 -16.18
N ASN A 18 6.08 0.67 -16.15
CA ASN A 18 7.42 0.65 -16.75
C ASN A 18 8.37 -0.35 -16.06
N LYS A 19 8.17 -0.61 -14.77
CA LYS A 19 8.90 -1.64 -13.99
C LYS A 19 8.32 -3.04 -14.16
N ASN A 20 7.23 -3.24 -14.93
CA ASN A 20 6.45 -4.47 -15.04
C ASN A 20 5.86 -4.98 -13.71
N GLN A 21 5.78 -4.14 -12.69
CA GLN A 21 5.27 -4.53 -11.36
C GLN A 21 3.78 -4.23 -11.17
N TYR A 22 3.18 -3.39 -12.01
CA TYR A 22 1.76 -3.04 -11.88
C TYR A 22 0.85 -4.25 -12.00
N LEU A 23 1.05 -5.07 -13.03
CA LEU A 23 0.24 -6.28 -13.25
C LEU A 23 0.47 -7.32 -12.15
N ASP A 24 1.69 -7.48 -11.66
CA ASP A 24 1.99 -8.37 -10.55
C ASP A 24 1.22 -7.97 -9.29
N ILE A 25 1.21 -6.67 -8.97
CA ILE A 25 0.46 -6.13 -7.83
C ILE A 25 -1.05 -6.36 -8.02
N VAL A 26 -1.59 -6.02 -9.20
CA VAL A 26 -3.02 -6.22 -9.51
C VAL A 26 -3.41 -7.70 -9.38
N ASN A 27 -2.62 -8.62 -9.94
CA ASN A 27 -2.91 -10.05 -9.90
C ASN A 27 -2.89 -10.61 -8.48
N ASN A 28 -1.95 -10.15 -7.64
CA ASN A 28 -1.90 -10.56 -6.24
C ASN A 28 -3.09 -10.03 -5.41
N LEU A 29 -3.66 -8.89 -5.80
CA LEU A 29 -4.82 -8.29 -5.14
C LEU A 29 -6.16 -8.70 -5.74
N SER A 30 -6.18 -9.44 -6.85
CA SER A 30 -7.41 -9.84 -7.53
C SER A 30 -7.69 -11.32 -7.33
N ASP A 31 -8.80 -11.63 -6.63
CA ASP A 31 -9.30 -12.99 -6.45
C ASP A 31 -10.81 -12.95 -6.24
N SER A 32 -11.57 -13.42 -7.23
CA SER A 32 -13.03 -13.43 -7.19
C SER A 32 -13.62 -14.36 -6.13
N ASN A 33 -12.82 -15.30 -5.59
CA ASN A 33 -13.27 -16.21 -4.54
C ASN A 33 -13.13 -15.62 -3.13
N ILE A 34 -12.48 -14.46 -3.00
CA ILE A 34 -12.29 -13.79 -1.72
C ILE A 34 -13.25 -12.61 -1.62
N GLU A 35 -14.29 -12.77 -0.80
CA GLU A 35 -15.17 -11.68 -0.40
C GLU A 35 -14.59 -11.01 0.85
N ILE A 36 -14.06 -9.81 0.73
CA ILE A 36 -13.32 -9.17 1.82
C ILE A 36 -14.14 -8.97 3.10
N LEU A 37 -15.45 -8.81 2.97
CA LEU A 37 -16.37 -8.65 4.11
C LEU A 37 -16.46 -9.90 5.00
N ASN A 38 -16.08 -11.07 4.51
CA ASN A 38 -16.09 -12.33 5.26
C ASN A 38 -14.86 -12.51 6.15
N TYR A 39 -13.87 -11.61 6.07
CA TYR A 39 -12.60 -11.71 6.80
C TYR A 39 -12.43 -10.58 7.79
N LYS A 40 -11.78 -10.87 8.91
CA LYS A 40 -11.22 -9.81 9.76
C LYS A 40 -10.02 -9.16 9.07
N HIS A 41 -9.76 -7.90 9.37
CA HIS A 41 -8.66 -7.14 8.74
C HIS A 41 -7.30 -7.84 8.85
N ALA A 42 -7.00 -8.46 10.00
CA ALA A 42 -5.75 -9.17 10.20
C ALA A 42 -5.64 -10.44 9.33
N GLU A 43 -6.75 -11.15 9.18
CA GLU A 43 -6.82 -12.36 8.34
C GLU A 43 -6.68 -12.01 6.86
N LEU A 44 -7.43 -11.00 6.39
CA LEU A 44 -7.32 -10.51 5.02
C LEU A 44 -5.91 -10.00 4.71
N LYS A 45 -5.32 -9.24 5.63
CA LYS A 45 -3.94 -8.79 5.48
C LYS A 45 -2.97 -9.95 5.35
N GLN A 46 -3.12 -11.00 6.16
CA GLN A 46 -2.25 -12.17 6.08
C GLN A 46 -2.41 -12.91 4.75
N ILE A 47 -3.63 -13.09 4.26
CA ILE A 47 -3.89 -13.70 2.95
C ILE A 47 -3.15 -12.93 1.84
N ILE A 48 -3.23 -11.59 1.86
CA ILE A 48 -2.53 -10.76 0.88
C ILE A 48 -1.01 -10.92 1.01
N LEU A 49 -0.47 -10.88 2.23
CA LEU A 49 0.97 -11.03 2.46
C LEU A 49 1.49 -12.39 1.96
N ASP A 50 0.75 -13.47 2.20
CA ASP A 50 1.14 -14.81 1.76
C ASP A 50 1.19 -14.91 0.22
N ARG A 51 0.24 -14.28 -0.49
CA ARG A 51 0.24 -14.23 -1.96
C ARG A 51 1.50 -13.54 -2.49
N PHE A 52 1.81 -12.35 -1.99
CA PHE A 52 3.02 -11.62 -2.40
C PHE A 52 4.31 -12.37 -2.04
N SER A 53 4.34 -13.04 -0.88
CA SER A 53 5.48 -13.84 -0.46
C SER A 53 5.74 -15.00 -1.41
N ASN A 54 4.69 -15.66 -1.92
CA ASN A 54 4.81 -16.74 -2.89
C ASN A 54 5.38 -16.25 -4.23
N GLU A 55 5.23 -14.98 -4.56
CA GLU A 55 5.83 -14.31 -5.74
C GLU A 55 7.22 -13.69 -5.43
N GLY A 56 7.80 -13.99 -4.28
CA GLY A 56 9.17 -13.58 -3.93
C GLY A 56 9.33 -12.18 -3.34
N TRP A 57 8.24 -11.53 -2.91
CA TRP A 57 8.32 -10.27 -2.20
C TRP A 57 8.84 -10.47 -0.78
N ALA A 58 9.76 -9.61 -0.36
CA ALA A 58 10.27 -9.63 1.01
C ALA A 58 9.21 -9.15 2.00
N LEU A 59 8.94 -9.95 3.02
CA LEU A 59 7.98 -9.65 4.07
C LEU A 59 8.61 -8.82 5.18
N ARG A 60 7.89 -7.79 5.64
CA ARG A 60 8.22 -6.96 6.80
C ARG A 60 9.67 -6.44 6.81
N PRO A 61 10.16 -5.86 5.70
CA PRO A 61 11.48 -5.26 5.69
C PRO A 61 11.55 -4.09 6.69
N LYS A 62 12.68 -3.96 7.36
CA LYS A 62 12.92 -2.84 8.28
C LYS A 62 13.03 -1.53 7.54
N VAL A 63 12.39 -0.49 8.09
CA VAL A 63 12.53 0.90 7.62
C VAL A 63 13.86 1.49 8.08
N TYR A 64 14.25 1.20 9.33
CA TYR A 64 15.49 1.63 9.96
C TYR A 64 16.33 0.44 10.39
N SER A 65 17.64 0.58 10.37
CA SER A 65 18.57 -0.51 10.75
C SER A 65 18.46 -0.87 12.24
N ASP A 66 18.23 0.11 13.08
CA ASP A 66 18.32 0.05 14.55
C ASP A 66 16.97 0.06 15.28
N LYS A 67 15.84 0.17 14.55
CA LYS A 67 14.50 0.21 15.13
C LYS A 67 13.59 -0.89 14.57
N ALA A 68 12.63 -1.31 15.38
CA ALA A 68 11.61 -2.30 15.02
C ALA A 68 10.43 -1.66 14.24
N GLU A 69 10.76 -0.86 13.22
CA GLU A 69 9.78 -0.26 12.32
C GLU A 69 9.83 -0.96 10.96
N TYR A 70 8.65 -1.33 10.46
CA TYR A 70 8.51 -2.14 9.26
C TYR A 70 7.52 -1.51 8.29
N ILE A 71 7.69 -1.82 7.00
CA ILE A 71 6.62 -1.81 5.98
C ILE A 71 6.19 -3.26 5.73
N ASP A 72 5.12 -3.49 4.99
CA ASP A 72 4.61 -4.85 4.81
C ASP A 72 5.41 -5.65 3.80
N LEU A 73 5.71 -5.07 2.64
CA LEU A 73 6.30 -5.75 1.50
C LEU A 73 7.34 -4.88 0.78
N LEU A 74 8.38 -5.51 0.25
CA LEU A 74 9.38 -4.84 -0.58
C LEU A 74 9.84 -5.77 -1.72
N SER A 75 9.86 -5.26 -2.94
CA SER A 75 10.47 -5.92 -4.09
C SER A 75 11.00 -4.88 -5.09
N SER A 76 12.21 -5.06 -5.59
CA SER A 76 12.81 -4.21 -6.63
C SER A 76 12.64 -2.71 -6.38
N LYS A 77 12.86 -2.26 -5.14
CA LYS A 77 12.68 -0.88 -4.66
C LYS A 77 11.24 -0.36 -4.73
N THR A 78 10.26 -1.24 -4.79
CA THR A 78 8.84 -0.92 -4.62
C THR A 78 8.39 -1.38 -3.24
N ALA A 79 7.91 -0.44 -2.43
CA ALA A 79 7.39 -0.71 -1.10
C ALA A 79 5.87 -0.77 -1.12
N ILE A 80 5.26 -1.73 -0.43
CA ILE A 80 3.82 -1.81 -0.25
C ILE A 80 3.48 -1.81 1.24
N HIS A 81 2.46 -1.05 1.62
CA HIS A 81 1.83 -1.13 2.93
C HIS A 81 0.32 -1.31 2.81
N ILE A 82 -0.20 -2.29 3.57
CA ILE A 82 -1.63 -2.64 3.61
C ILE A 82 -2.21 -2.01 4.87
N GLN A 83 -2.93 -0.90 4.67
CA GLN A 83 -3.44 -0.09 5.77
C GLN A 83 -4.94 -0.31 5.97
N PHE A 84 -5.28 -1.23 6.87
CA PHE A 84 -6.66 -1.51 7.29
C PHE A 84 -6.96 -0.98 8.71
N GLY A 85 -6.02 -0.26 9.29
CA GLY A 85 -6.08 0.23 10.65
C GLY A 85 -6.59 1.66 10.79
N HIS A 86 -6.22 2.28 11.90
CA HIS A 86 -6.59 3.65 12.24
C HIS A 86 -5.99 4.66 11.24
N HIS A 87 -6.78 5.68 10.86
CA HIS A 87 -6.35 6.67 9.87
C HIS A 87 -5.05 7.40 10.24
N ALA A 88 -4.76 7.60 11.54
CA ALA A 88 -3.51 8.22 11.97
C ALA A 88 -2.27 7.39 11.58
N GLN A 89 -2.41 6.06 11.48
CA GLN A 89 -1.30 5.20 11.09
C GLN A 89 -0.91 5.43 9.62
N ALA A 90 -1.85 5.79 8.76
CA ALA A 90 -1.56 6.09 7.36
C ALA A 90 -0.57 7.26 7.19
N TYR A 91 -0.60 8.26 8.09
CA TYR A 91 0.41 9.34 8.09
C TYR A 91 1.81 8.82 8.48
N VAL A 92 1.87 7.91 9.44
CA VAL A 92 3.14 7.28 9.82
C VAL A 92 3.72 6.49 8.66
N ASP A 93 2.88 5.80 7.90
CA ASP A 93 3.30 5.03 6.74
C ASP A 93 3.87 5.93 5.63
N ILE A 94 3.27 7.10 5.38
CA ILE A 94 3.83 8.10 4.45
C ILE A 94 5.20 8.60 4.93
N LEU A 95 5.39 8.82 6.21
CA LEU A 95 6.70 9.21 6.75
C LEU A 95 7.75 8.10 6.58
N LYS A 96 7.37 6.83 6.78
CA LYS A 96 8.24 5.68 6.51
C LYS A 96 8.64 5.61 5.03
N PHE A 97 7.67 5.72 4.12
CA PHE A 97 7.93 5.74 2.69
C PHE A 97 8.85 6.90 2.29
N SER A 98 8.57 8.10 2.78
CA SER A 98 9.37 9.29 2.49
C SER A 98 10.82 9.11 2.98
N TYR A 99 11.01 8.59 4.20
CA TYR A 99 12.34 8.28 4.72
C TYR A 99 13.06 7.27 3.82
N MET A 100 12.43 6.13 3.50
CA MET A 100 13.05 5.10 2.66
C MET A 100 13.39 5.61 1.27
N PHE A 101 12.55 6.47 0.69
CA PHE A 101 12.79 7.11 -0.60
C PHE A 101 14.01 8.03 -0.55
N HIS A 102 14.11 8.90 0.46
CA HIS A 102 15.26 9.79 0.63
C HIS A 102 16.58 9.05 0.92
N GLN A 103 16.49 7.85 1.52
CA GLN A 103 17.64 6.97 1.70
C GLN A 103 17.99 6.14 0.45
N GLY A 104 17.23 6.26 -0.64
CA GLY A 104 17.44 5.47 -1.86
C GLY A 104 17.10 3.99 -1.73
N LEU A 105 16.37 3.61 -0.66
CA LEU A 105 15.94 2.22 -0.41
C LEU A 105 14.75 1.83 -1.28
N ILE A 106 13.91 2.79 -1.63
CA ILE A 106 12.77 2.60 -2.53
C ILE A 106 12.71 3.72 -3.57
N ASP A 107 12.09 3.43 -4.71
CA ASP A 107 11.80 4.40 -5.78
C ASP A 107 10.33 4.81 -5.78
N ILE A 108 9.47 3.96 -5.23
CA ILE A 108 8.01 4.09 -5.28
C ILE A 108 7.35 3.37 -4.11
N ALA A 109 6.21 3.88 -3.68
CA ALA A 109 5.36 3.25 -2.68
C ALA A 109 3.96 2.93 -3.21
N VAL A 110 3.36 1.88 -2.67
CA VAL A 110 1.95 1.51 -2.88
C VAL A 110 1.27 1.43 -1.53
N SER A 111 0.19 2.17 -1.37
CA SER A 111 -0.68 2.12 -0.19
C SER A 111 -1.97 1.42 -0.58
N ILE A 112 -2.30 0.33 0.10
CA ILE A 112 -3.54 -0.42 -0.12
C ILE A 112 -4.47 -0.15 1.05
N VAL A 113 -5.65 0.35 0.76
CA VAL A 113 -6.68 0.65 1.76
C VAL A 113 -7.99 -0.07 1.39
N PRO A 114 -8.84 -0.42 2.36
CA PRO A 114 -10.11 -1.05 2.05
C PRO A 114 -11.10 -0.03 1.51
N SER A 115 -12.12 -0.51 0.80
CA SER A 115 -13.28 0.29 0.41
C SER A 115 -14.00 0.85 1.65
N ASP A 116 -14.75 1.92 1.46
CA ASP A 116 -15.50 2.57 2.53
C ASP A 116 -16.52 1.63 3.19
N GLU A 117 -17.08 0.67 2.44
CA GLU A 117 -17.99 -0.35 2.95
C GLU A 117 -17.33 -1.29 3.98
N TYR A 118 -16.02 -1.53 3.84
CA TYR A 118 -15.23 -2.37 4.75
C TYR A 118 -14.58 -1.57 5.88
N SER A 119 -14.59 -0.24 5.77
CA SER A 119 -13.94 0.67 6.70
C SER A 119 -14.96 1.32 7.64
N TYR A 120 -14.84 1.14 8.93
CA TYR A 120 -15.75 1.68 9.94
C TYR A 120 -15.01 2.42 11.06
N GLY A 121 -15.71 3.38 11.68
CA GLY A 121 -15.16 4.20 12.77
C GLY A 121 -14.00 5.09 12.30
N ASN A 122 -12.92 5.12 13.06
CA ASN A 122 -11.72 5.93 12.80
C ASN A 122 -10.71 5.24 11.88
N ARG A 123 -11.14 4.29 11.06
CA ARG A 123 -10.26 3.62 10.09
C ARG A 123 -10.03 4.46 8.86
N VAL A 124 -8.94 4.17 8.16
CA VAL A 124 -8.63 4.81 6.90
C VAL A 124 -9.71 4.48 5.87
N LYS A 125 -10.09 5.49 5.08
CA LYS A 125 -11.06 5.40 3.99
C LYS A 125 -10.40 5.90 2.72
N PHE A 126 -10.69 5.26 1.60
CA PHE A 126 -10.05 5.57 0.33
C PHE A 126 -10.23 7.03 -0.08
N ASP A 127 -11.47 7.53 -0.14
CA ASP A 127 -11.74 8.90 -0.59
C ASP A 127 -11.09 9.96 0.33
N SER A 128 -11.20 9.77 1.65
CA SER A 128 -10.55 10.66 2.61
C SER A 128 -9.02 10.64 2.49
N TRP A 129 -8.44 9.49 2.19
CA TRP A 129 -7.00 9.35 2.05
C TRP A 129 -6.50 9.90 0.72
N LYS A 130 -7.24 9.70 -0.36
CA LYS A 130 -7.03 10.29 -1.69
C LYS A 130 -6.97 11.82 -1.62
N GLU A 131 -7.94 12.46 -0.94
CA GLU A 131 -7.96 13.91 -0.73
C GLU A 131 -6.70 14.39 -0.01
N LYS A 132 -6.30 13.73 1.09
CA LYS A 132 -5.10 14.07 1.86
C LYS A 132 -3.82 13.89 1.05
N LEU A 133 -3.68 12.78 0.33
CA LEU A 133 -2.54 12.55 -0.54
C LEU A 133 -2.45 13.58 -1.66
N SER A 134 -3.57 14.02 -2.21
CA SER A 134 -3.61 15.11 -3.19
C SER A 134 -3.02 16.41 -2.62
N ILE A 135 -3.37 16.77 -1.38
CA ILE A 135 -2.79 17.92 -0.68
C ILE A 135 -1.30 17.71 -0.41
N PHE A 136 -0.92 16.54 0.11
CA PHE A 136 0.46 16.23 0.48
C PHE A 136 1.39 16.10 -0.73
N SER A 137 0.85 15.79 -1.91
CA SER A 137 1.64 15.69 -3.14
C SER A 137 2.41 16.97 -3.47
N THR A 138 2.01 18.11 -2.92
CA THR A 138 2.70 19.40 -3.12
C THR A 138 4.09 19.43 -2.44
N PHE A 139 4.32 18.60 -1.42
CA PHE A 139 5.59 18.55 -0.68
C PHE A 139 6.18 17.14 -0.50
N LEU A 140 5.46 16.10 -0.88
CA LEU A 140 6.02 14.76 -0.99
C LEU A 140 6.80 14.63 -2.30
N SER A 141 8.00 14.08 -2.22
CA SER A 141 8.83 13.80 -3.42
C SER A 141 8.64 12.37 -3.93
N ILE A 142 8.14 11.48 -3.09
CA ILE A 142 7.97 10.07 -3.44
C ILE A 142 6.73 9.84 -4.31
N PRO A 143 6.85 9.07 -5.40
CA PRO A 143 5.69 8.55 -6.13
C PRO A 143 4.91 7.56 -5.26
N ILE A 144 3.59 7.77 -5.14
CA ILE A 144 2.71 6.89 -4.35
C ILE A 144 1.50 6.48 -5.19
N LEU A 145 1.25 5.18 -5.29
CA LEU A 145 0.01 4.63 -5.81
C LEU A 145 -0.89 4.24 -4.64
N LEU A 146 -2.07 4.84 -4.54
CA LEU A 146 -3.12 4.44 -3.62
C LEU A 146 -4.07 3.49 -4.36
N LEU A 147 -4.36 2.34 -3.77
CA LEU A 147 -5.29 1.34 -4.30
C LEU A 147 -6.43 1.10 -3.31
N GLU A 148 -7.66 1.13 -3.82
CA GLU A 148 -8.84 0.72 -3.09
C GLU A 148 -9.12 -0.76 -3.31
N LEU A 149 -9.23 -1.51 -2.21
CA LEU A 149 -9.55 -2.94 -2.23
C LEU A 149 -11.00 -3.17 -1.83
N LYS A 150 -11.75 -3.88 -2.69
CA LYS A 150 -13.14 -4.28 -2.48
C LYS A 150 -13.36 -5.79 -2.62
#